data_d3b5ced15524c3b97dfa9dadf423ef94
#
_entry.id   d3b5ced15524c3b97dfa9dadf423ef94
#
_cell.length_a   1.000
_cell.length_b   1.000
_cell.length_c   1.000
_cell.angle_alpha   90.00
_cell.angle_beta   90.00
_cell.angle_gamma   90.00
#
_symmetry.space_group_name_H-M   'P 1'
#
loop_
_entity.id
_entity.type
_entity.pdbx_description
1 polymer ?
#
loop_
_entity_poly.entity_id
_entity_poly.type
_entity_poly.pdbx_seq_one_letter_code
_entity_poly.pdbx_strand_id
1 'polypeptide(L)'
;MAYKLKAFLIALVVPFALFAQTQQYSLQEAMDYGIKNNAQILSAALDEQDAQITVNNRIASGLPQIDASLDYQNFFKLPTSLIPAEFFGGEPGQFIPVQFGTEQNMTAQISASQLLFNGAWLVGISAAKEYAALVQKQTRLAETEVKKNVETAYYSVLIAKEFEKVLQKNIENLDAVLFEVTEMQKQGFVEGIDVDRLTISKLTLNGQLENAQRQTQLATNYLKFSMGLDMATNIEL
;
A
#
# COMPACT_ATOMS: atom_id res chain seq x y z
N MET A 1 26.19 -10.38 -54.54
CA MET A 1 24.96 -10.00 -53.81
C MET A 1 25.07 -10.27 -52.31
N ALA A 2 26.25 -10.29 -51.71
CA ALA A 2 26.52 -10.71 -50.34
C ALA A 2 27.10 -9.60 -49.40
N TYR A 3 27.22 -8.37 -49.86
CA TYR A 3 27.77 -7.24 -49.07
C TYR A 3 26.74 -6.27 -48.47
N LYS A 4 25.45 -6.39 -48.80
CA LYS A 4 24.40 -5.50 -48.25
C LYS A 4 23.74 -6.02 -46.97
N LEU A 5 24.07 -7.24 -46.51
CA LEU A 5 23.44 -7.84 -45.32
C LEU A 5 24.26 -7.64 -44.05
N LYS A 6 25.51 -7.18 -44.11
CA LYS A 6 26.38 -6.96 -42.94
C LYS A 6 26.28 -5.54 -42.36
N ALA A 7 25.68 -4.59 -43.07
CA ALA A 7 25.54 -3.19 -42.60
C ALA A 7 24.28 -2.96 -41.79
N PHE A 8 23.35 -3.91 -41.72
CA PHE A 8 22.06 -3.73 -41.01
C PHE A 8 22.07 -4.25 -39.56
N LEU A 9 23.14 -4.93 -39.13
CA LEU A 9 23.22 -5.55 -37.81
C LEU A 9 23.98 -4.70 -36.76
N ILE A 10 24.51 -3.53 -37.14
CA ILE A 10 25.30 -2.66 -36.22
C ILE A 10 24.50 -1.49 -35.68
N ALA A 11 23.25 -1.26 -36.12
CA ALA A 11 22.46 -0.10 -35.77
C ALA A 11 21.48 -0.31 -34.58
N LEU A 12 21.55 -1.44 -33.86
CA LEU A 12 20.58 -1.75 -32.79
C LEU A 12 21.21 -1.95 -31.39
N VAL A 13 22.37 -1.37 -31.14
CA VAL A 13 22.88 -1.19 -29.78
C VAL A 13 22.86 0.30 -29.48
N VAL A 14 21.66 0.85 -29.36
CA VAL A 14 21.45 2.10 -28.63
C VAL A 14 21.70 1.73 -27.18
N PRO A 15 22.73 2.27 -26.51
CA PRO A 15 22.83 2.13 -25.06
C PRO A 15 21.62 2.85 -24.51
N PHE A 16 20.69 2.11 -23.89
CA PHE A 16 19.79 2.64 -22.91
C PHE A 16 20.67 3.15 -21.75
N ALA A 17 21.29 4.29 -21.93
CA ALA A 17 21.73 5.10 -20.82
C ALA A 17 20.46 5.48 -20.08
N LEU A 18 20.05 4.66 -19.12
CA LEU A 18 19.18 5.04 -18.02
C LEU A 18 19.93 6.18 -17.31
N PHE A 19 19.74 7.41 -17.80
CA PHE A 19 19.97 8.57 -16.98
C PHE A 19 19.06 8.37 -15.75
N ALA A 20 19.65 8.04 -14.64
CA ALA A 20 19.04 8.23 -13.36
C ALA A 20 18.80 9.75 -13.25
N GLN A 21 17.69 10.22 -13.82
CA GLN A 21 17.29 11.62 -13.72
C GLN A 21 16.97 11.84 -12.24
N THR A 22 17.84 12.56 -11.57
CA THR A 22 17.57 13.06 -10.24
C THR A 22 16.38 14.02 -10.38
N GLN A 23 15.25 13.60 -9.86
CA GLN A 23 14.00 14.33 -10.01
C GLN A 23 13.94 15.37 -8.89
N GLN A 24 13.94 16.64 -9.26
CA GLN A 24 13.75 17.74 -8.29
C GLN A 24 12.25 17.91 -8.02
N TYR A 25 11.92 18.04 -6.75
CA TYR A 25 10.55 18.28 -6.32
C TYR A 25 10.48 19.57 -5.50
N SER A 26 9.64 20.49 -5.92
CA SER A 26 9.14 21.53 -5.03
C SER A 26 8.16 20.96 -4.01
N LEU A 27 7.90 21.68 -2.93
CA LEU A 27 6.93 21.26 -1.91
C LEU A 27 5.55 20.94 -2.52
N GLN A 28 5.07 21.78 -3.43
CA GLN A 28 3.78 21.61 -4.08
C GLN A 28 3.74 20.36 -4.96
N GLU A 29 4.79 20.13 -5.76
CA GLU A 29 4.91 18.94 -6.60
C GLU A 29 5.00 17.65 -5.76
N ALA A 30 5.71 17.70 -4.64
CA ALA A 30 5.80 16.58 -3.70
C ALA A 30 4.43 16.24 -3.09
N MET A 31 3.66 17.24 -2.67
CA MET A 31 2.30 17.07 -2.16
C MET A 31 1.35 16.53 -3.24
N ASP A 32 1.38 17.10 -4.44
CA ASP A 32 0.52 16.67 -5.54
C ASP A 32 0.86 15.25 -6.02
N TYR A 33 2.13 14.88 -5.99
CA TYR A 33 2.58 13.52 -6.27
C TYR A 33 2.08 12.54 -5.19
N GLY A 34 2.20 12.93 -3.91
CA GLY A 34 1.72 12.15 -2.77
C GLY A 34 0.22 11.88 -2.85
N ILE A 35 -0.59 12.87 -3.22
CA ILE A 35 -2.04 12.69 -3.39
C ILE A 35 -2.37 11.66 -4.47
N LYS A 36 -1.57 11.59 -5.54
CA LYS A 36 -1.83 10.67 -6.65
C LYS A 36 -1.33 9.25 -6.41
N ASN A 37 -0.26 9.07 -5.64
CA ASN A 37 0.49 7.83 -5.59
C ASN A 37 0.58 7.21 -4.19
N ASN A 38 0.20 7.94 -3.13
CA ASN A 38 0.27 7.41 -1.78
C ASN A 38 -0.76 6.27 -1.58
N ALA A 39 -0.30 5.15 -1.04
CA ALA A 39 -1.11 3.95 -0.85
C ALA A 39 -2.36 4.19 0.02
N GLN A 40 -2.28 5.08 1.02
CA GLN A 40 -3.41 5.41 1.89
C GLN A 40 -4.55 6.07 1.09
N ILE A 41 -4.23 6.97 0.15
CA ILE A 41 -5.24 7.62 -0.69
C ILE A 41 -5.81 6.65 -1.72
N LEU A 42 -4.95 5.81 -2.32
CA LEU A 42 -5.41 4.77 -3.25
C LEU A 42 -6.37 3.80 -2.55
N SER A 43 -6.06 3.40 -1.31
CA SER A 43 -6.98 2.57 -0.50
C SER A 43 -8.29 3.30 -0.21
N ALA A 44 -8.23 4.55 0.25
CA ALA A 44 -9.44 5.35 0.54
C ALA A 44 -10.33 5.54 -0.70
N ALA A 45 -9.73 5.69 -1.89
CA ALA A 45 -10.47 5.77 -3.15
C ALA A 45 -11.18 4.44 -3.50
N LEU A 46 -10.56 3.31 -3.20
CA LEU A 46 -11.19 1.98 -3.35
C LEU A 46 -12.34 1.80 -2.35
N ASP A 47 -12.16 2.24 -1.10
CA ASP A 47 -13.22 2.20 -0.08
C ASP A 47 -14.44 3.06 -0.51
N GLU A 48 -14.21 4.20 -1.15
CA GLU A 48 -15.26 5.04 -1.72
C GLU A 48 -16.02 4.33 -2.84
N GLN A 49 -15.29 3.63 -3.74
CA GLN A 49 -15.90 2.83 -4.79
C GLN A 49 -16.73 1.68 -4.20
N ASP A 50 -16.22 0.99 -3.18
CA ASP A 50 -16.91 -0.11 -2.51
C ASP A 50 -18.20 0.37 -1.82
N ALA A 51 -18.13 1.52 -1.15
CA ALA A 51 -19.31 2.15 -0.56
C ALA A 51 -20.38 2.48 -1.63
N GLN A 52 -19.97 2.95 -2.81
CA GLN A 52 -20.90 3.20 -3.92
C GLN A 52 -21.48 1.90 -4.49
N ILE A 53 -20.68 0.85 -4.61
CA ILE A 53 -21.16 -0.50 -5.00
C ILE A 53 -22.16 -1.01 -3.98
N THR A 54 -21.94 -0.79 -2.69
CA THR A 54 -22.88 -1.15 -1.63
C THR A 54 -24.24 -0.47 -1.79
N VAL A 55 -24.26 0.83 -2.17
CA VAL A 55 -25.51 1.53 -2.52
C VAL A 55 -26.20 0.85 -3.69
N ASN A 56 -25.48 0.54 -4.77
CA ASN A 56 -26.01 -0.11 -5.96
C ASN A 56 -26.56 -1.51 -5.63
N ASN A 57 -25.87 -2.29 -4.81
CA ASN A 57 -26.32 -3.60 -4.35
C ASN A 57 -27.62 -3.52 -3.53
N ARG A 58 -27.74 -2.49 -2.68
CA ARG A 58 -28.99 -2.25 -1.94
C ARG A 58 -30.14 -1.91 -2.87
N ILE A 59 -29.93 -1.12 -3.90
CA ILE A 59 -30.94 -0.83 -4.92
C ILE A 59 -31.27 -2.09 -5.70
N ALA A 60 -30.25 -2.84 -6.14
CA ALA A 60 -30.41 -4.07 -6.93
C ALA A 60 -31.18 -5.16 -6.18
N SER A 61 -31.08 -5.24 -4.85
CA SER A 61 -31.85 -6.20 -4.06
C SER A 61 -33.37 -5.97 -4.10
N GLY A 62 -33.83 -4.82 -4.58
CA GLY A 62 -35.24 -4.54 -4.84
C GLY A 62 -35.70 -4.87 -6.24
N LEU A 63 -34.80 -5.19 -7.17
CA LEU A 63 -35.11 -5.62 -8.52
C LEU A 63 -35.54 -7.10 -8.54
N PRO A 64 -36.17 -7.58 -9.65
CA PRO A 64 -36.46 -9.01 -9.81
C PRO A 64 -35.20 -9.85 -9.67
N GLN A 65 -35.25 -10.85 -8.78
CA GLN A 65 -34.17 -11.82 -8.56
C GLN A 65 -34.56 -13.13 -9.24
N ILE A 66 -33.65 -13.69 -10.02
CA ILE A 66 -33.82 -14.98 -10.69
C ILE A 66 -32.66 -15.88 -10.22
N ASP A 67 -33.01 -16.95 -9.53
CA ASP A 67 -32.07 -17.93 -9.01
C ASP A 67 -32.27 -19.27 -9.73
N ALA A 68 -31.17 -19.93 -10.08
CA ALA A 68 -31.17 -21.27 -10.62
C ALA A 68 -30.28 -22.15 -9.74
N SER A 69 -30.81 -23.27 -9.29
CA SER A 69 -30.07 -24.27 -8.55
C SER A 69 -30.15 -25.64 -9.19
N LEU A 70 -29.09 -26.40 -9.08
CA LEU A 70 -28.97 -27.77 -9.50
C LEU A 70 -28.37 -28.58 -8.37
N ASP A 71 -29.18 -29.42 -7.75
CA ASP A 71 -28.76 -30.26 -6.63
C ASP A 71 -28.68 -31.70 -7.13
N TYR A 72 -27.52 -32.33 -6.94
CA TYR A 72 -27.31 -33.76 -7.20
C TYR A 72 -26.94 -34.46 -5.90
N GLN A 73 -27.74 -35.46 -5.56
CA GLN A 73 -27.58 -36.27 -4.37
C GLN A 73 -27.40 -37.73 -4.74
N ASN A 74 -26.33 -38.35 -4.26
CA ASN A 74 -26.07 -39.76 -4.39
C ASN A 74 -26.02 -40.41 -2.99
N PHE A 75 -26.93 -41.33 -2.75
CA PHE A 75 -26.98 -42.11 -1.51
C PHE A 75 -26.13 -43.38 -1.67
N PHE A 76 -25.00 -43.44 -0.98
CA PHE A 76 -24.20 -44.67 -0.90
C PHE A 76 -24.98 -45.84 -0.23
N LYS A 77 -25.98 -45.51 0.60
CA LYS A 77 -26.91 -46.47 1.23
C LYS A 77 -28.27 -45.75 1.35
N LEU A 78 -29.30 -46.37 0.83
CA LEU A 78 -30.64 -45.84 0.98
C LEU A 78 -31.15 -45.85 2.41
N PRO A 79 -31.89 -44.82 2.84
CA PRO A 79 -32.52 -44.81 4.17
C PRO A 79 -33.47 -45.99 4.32
N THR A 80 -33.41 -46.68 5.42
CA THR A 80 -34.29 -47.81 5.70
C THR A 80 -35.34 -47.37 6.73
N SER A 81 -36.61 -47.60 6.38
CA SER A 81 -37.74 -47.35 7.26
C SER A 81 -38.30 -48.70 7.75
N LEU A 82 -38.69 -48.75 9.00
CA LEU A 82 -39.36 -49.94 9.57
C LEU A 82 -40.86 -49.82 9.32
N ILE A 83 -41.43 -50.85 8.62
CA ILE A 83 -42.88 -50.88 8.32
C ILE A 83 -43.44 -52.10 9.04
N PRO A 84 -44.68 -52.03 9.59
CA PRO A 84 -45.36 -53.16 10.20
C PRO A 84 -45.52 -54.30 9.13
N ALA A 85 -45.10 -55.50 9.53
CA ALA A 85 -45.10 -56.67 8.65
C ALA A 85 -46.53 -57.07 8.15
N GLU A 86 -47.54 -56.66 8.87
CA GLU A 86 -48.97 -56.87 8.56
C GLU A 86 -49.33 -56.37 7.13
N PHE A 87 -48.70 -55.26 6.65
CA PHE A 87 -48.94 -54.74 5.30
C PHE A 87 -48.43 -55.67 4.19
N PHE A 88 -47.59 -56.66 4.52
CA PHE A 88 -47.02 -57.62 3.60
C PHE A 88 -47.39 -59.06 3.96
N GLY A 89 -48.46 -59.25 4.79
CA GLY A 89 -48.95 -60.58 5.17
C GLY A 89 -48.14 -61.27 6.28
N GLY A 90 -47.34 -60.52 7.06
CA GLY A 90 -46.61 -61.00 8.22
C GLY A 90 -47.42 -60.97 9.50
N GLU A 91 -46.81 -61.46 10.61
CA GLU A 91 -47.48 -61.52 11.91
C GLU A 91 -47.63 -60.10 12.56
N PRO A 92 -48.75 -59.84 13.23
CA PRO A 92 -48.98 -58.60 13.96
C PRO A 92 -47.91 -58.29 14.98
N GLY A 93 -47.42 -57.03 15.00
CA GLY A 93 -46.37 -56.56 15.93
C GLY A 93 -44.92 -56.77 15.47
N GLN A 94 -44.68 -57.39 14.31
CA GLN A 94 -43.38 -57.46 13.67
C GLN A 94 -43.14 -56.26 12.74
N PHE A 95 -41.89 -55.82 12.61
CA PHE A 95 -41.44 -54.75 11.70
C PHE A 95 -40.43 -55.30 10.71
N ILE A 96 -40.61 -54.99 9.43
CA ILE A 96 -39.65 -55.30 8.37
C ILE A 96 -38.96 -54.04 7.90
N PRO A 97 -37.65 -54.09 7.67
CA PRO A 97 -36.90 -52.97 7.13
C PRO A 97 -37.12 -52.85 5.61
N VAL A 98 -37.63 -51.72 5.13
CA VAL A 98 -37.85 -51.44 3.69
C VAL A 98 -37.05 -50.21 3.32
N GLN A 99 -36.35 -50.29 2.19
CA GLN A 99 -35.62 -49.17 1.63
C GLN A 99 -36.52 -48.46 0.62
N PHE A 100 -36.68 -47.14 0.79
CA PHE A 100 -37.46 -46.32 -0.12
C PHE A 100 -36.55 -45.25 -0.77
N GLY A 101 -36.81 -45.00 -2.04
CA GLY A 101 -36.12 -43.95 -2.79
C GLY A 101 -35.20 -44.46 -3.89
N THR A 102 -34.51 -43.57 -4.53
CA THR A 102 -33.53 -43.83 -5.59
C THR A 102 -32.14 -43.52 -5.06
N GLU A 103 -31.13 -44.29 -5.50
CA GLU A 103 -29.73 -44.05 -5.12
C GLU A 103 -29.24 -42.67 -5.63
N GLN A 104 -29.79 -42.22 -6.74
CA GLN A 104 -29.42 -40.95 -7.36
C GLN A 104 -30.63 -40.08 -7.48
N ASN A 105 -30.52 -38.85 -7.04
CA ASN A 105 -31.56 -37.81 -7.18
C ASN A 105 -30.93 -36.54 -7.73
N MET A 106 -31.55 -35.96 -8.75
CA MET A 106 -31.12 -34.70 -9.33
C MET A 106 -32.34 -33.77 -9.42
N THR A 107 -32.19 -32.61 -8.77
CA THR A 107 -33.24 -31.59 -8.74
C THR A 107 -32.70 -30.32 -9.37
N ALA A 108 -33.41 -29.88 -10.44
CA ALA A 108 -33.16 -28.56 -11.07
C ALA A 108 -34.32 -27.63 -10.69
N GLN A 109 -34.00 -26.46 -10.18
CA GLN A 109 -34.99 -25.45 -9.79
C GLN A 109 -34.62 -24.09 -10.35
N ILE A 110 -35.62 -23.39 -10.90
CA ILE A 110 -35.52 -21.97 -11.23
C ILE A 110 -36.61 -21.25 -10.42
N SER A 111 -36.21 -20.22 -9.70
CA SER A 111 -37.11 -19.38 -8.92
C SER A 111 -36.95 -17.91 -9.33
N ALA A 112 -38.04 -17.19 -9.34
CA ALA A 112 -38.08 -15.75 -9.59
C ALA A 112 -38.80 -15.09 -8.39
N SER A 113 -38.18 -14.08 -7.81
CA SER A 113 -38.75 -13.31 -6.69
C SER A 113 -38.63 -11.81 -6.96
N GLN A 114 -39.62 -11.05 -6.54
CA GLN A 114 -39.69 -9.61 -6.69
C GLN A 114 -40.12 -8.97 -5.40
N LEU A 115 -39.31 -8.02 -4.91
CA LEU A 115 -39.65 -7.19 -3.76
C LEU A 115 -40.75 -6.19 -4.19
N LEU A 116 -41.98 -6.30 -3.62
CA LEU A 116 -43.05 -5.36 -3.89
C LEU A 116 -43.03 -4.17 -2.95
N PHE A 117 -42.83 -4.42 -1.64
CA PHE A 117 -42.77 -3.40 -0.63
C PHE A 117 -41.96 -3.90 0.58
N ASN A 118 -41.02 -3.08 1.03
CA ASN A 118 -40.32 -3.30 2.30
C ASN A 118 -39.80 -1.95 2.84
N GLY A 119 -40.36 -1.47 3.96
CA GLY A 119 -39.98 -0.22 4.58
C GLY A 119 -38.51 -0.20 5.04
N ALA A 120 -37.98 -1.32 5.54
CA ALA A 120 -36.58 -1.44 5.94
C ALA A 120 -35.61 -1.32 4.74
N TRP A 121 -36.01 -1.79 3.55
CA TRP A 121 -35.24 -1.63 2.34
C TRP A 121 -35.14 -0.15 1.91
N LEU A 122 -36.25 0.61 1.97
CA LEU A 122 -36.24 2.05 1.65
C LEU A 122 -35.30 2.83 2.59
N VAL A 123 -35.41 2.58 3.91
CA VAL A 123 -34.51 3.19 4.88
C VAL A 123 -33.06 2.73 4.68
N GLY A 124 -32.86 1.45 4.33
CA GLY A 124 -31.56 0.87 4.06
C GLY A 124 -30.84 1.51 2.87
N ILE A 125 -31.55 1.90 1.80
CA ILE A 125 -30.98 2.67 0.69
C ILE A 125 -30.52 4.05 1.16
N SER A 126 -31.36 4.75 1.92
CA SER A 126 -31.00 6.07 2.45
C SER A 126 -29.77 5.99 3.35
N ALA A 127 -29.71 5.00 4.24
CA ALA A 127 -28.56 4.75 5.11
C ALA A 127 -27.28 4.42 4.32
N ALA A 128 -27.39 3.62 3.28
CA ALA A 128 -26.25 3.30 2.41
C ALA A 128 -25.71 4.54 1.66
N LYS A 129 -26.60 5.43 1.20
CA LYS A 129 -26.20 6.71 0.58
C LYS A 129 -25.48 7.63 1.55
N GLU A 130 -25.97 7.76 2.79
CA GLU A 130 -25.31 8.54 3.84
C GLU A 130 -23.95 7.95 4.22
N TYR A 131 -23.87 6.61 4.27
CA TYR A 131 -22.58 5.92 4.48
C TYR A 131 -21.59 6.22 3.35
N ALA A 132 -22.01 6.16 2.08
CA ALA A 132 -21.15 6.51 0.96
C ALA A 132 -20.67 7.97 1.03
N ALA A 133 -21.55 8.91 1.43
CA ALA A 133 -21.18 10.30 1.65
C ALA A 133 -20.20 10.47 2.83
N LEU A 134 -20.29 9.64 3.87
CA LEU A 134 -19.33 9.61 4.98
C LEU A 134 -17.95 9.14 4.49
N VAL A 135 -17.89 8.03 3.75
CA VAL A 135 -16.63 7.49 3.19
C VAL A 135 -15.96 8.51 2.27
N GLN A 136 -16.72 9.22 1.44
CA GLN A 136 -16.17 10.30 0.61
C GLN A 136 -15.52 11.42 1.44
N LYS A 137 -16.07 11.76 2.59
CA LYS A 137 -15.45 12.73 3.51
C LYS A 137 -14.19 12.16 4.16
N GLN A 138 -14.15 10.87 4.44
CA GLN A 138 -12.96 10.19 4.96
C GLN A 138 -11.83 10.17 3.93
N THR A 139 -12.13 9.99 2.64
CA THR A 139 -11.13 10.14 1.56
C THR A 139 -10.52 11.53 1.55
N ARG A 140 -11.31 12.59 1.65
CA ARG A 140 -10.80 13.98 1.76
C ARG A 140 -9.97 14.22 3.02
N LEU A 141 -10.31 13.59 4.13
CA LEU A 141 -9.50 13.64 5.35
C LEU A 141 -8.14 12.98 5.11
N ALA A 142 -8.10 11.79 4.49
CA ALA A 142 -6.87 11.10 4.14
C ALA A 142 -5.98 11.95 3.21
N GLU A 143 -6.55 12.65 2.21
CA GLU A 143 -5.82 13.59 1.37
C GLU A 143 -5.15 14.71 2.19
N THR A 144 -5.88 15.25 3.17
CA THR A 144 -5.36 16.32 4.04
C THR A 144 -4.23 15.82 4.94
N GLU A 145 -4.36 14.60 5.47
CA GLU A 145 -3.33 13.95 6.29
C GLU A 145 -2.07 13.64 5.47
N VAL A 146 -2.22 13.13 4.26
CA VAL A 146 -1.08 12.86 3.38
C VAL A 146 -0.37 14.15 3.00
N LYS A 147 -1.09 15.23 2.67
CA LYS A 147 -0.49 16.56 2.43
C LYS A 147 0.37 17.01 3.62
N LYS A 148 -0.20 16.94 4.83
CA LYS A 148 0.50 17.30 6.06
C LYS A 148 1.75 16.44 6.30
N ASN A 149 1.64 15.13 6.06
CA ASN A 149 2.75 14.21 6.26
C ASN A 149 3.88 14.47 5.27
N VAL A 150 3.55 14.70 3.99
CA VAL A 150 4.52 15.07 2.95
C VAL A 150 5.18 16.40 3.27
N GLU A 151 4.41 17.42 3.66
CA GLU A 151 4.94 18.73 4.07
C GLU A 151 5.91 18.61 5.23
N THR A 152 5.53 17.89 6.29
CA THR A 152 6.38 17.66 7.46
C THR A 152 7.67 16.91 7.08
N ALA A 153 7.56 15.88 6.25
CA ALA A 153 8.71 15.11 5.77
C ALA A 153 9.64 15.98 4.90
N TYR A 154 9.08 16.81 4.02
CA TYR A 154 9.82 17.71 3.14
C TYR A 154 10.69 18.70 3.94
N TYR A 155 10.09 19.37 4.91
CA TYR A 155 10.83 20.29 5.79
C TYR A 155 11.85 19.56 6.67
N SER A 156 11.56 18.34 7.09
CA SER A 156 12.53 17.54 7.84
C SER A 156 13.78 17.24 7.02
N VAL A 157 13.65 16.97 5.71
CA VAL A 157 14.81 16.80 4.82
C VAL A 157 15.58 18.10 4.67
N LEU A 158 14.89 19.22 4.46
CA LEU A 158 15.57 20.53 4.33
C LEU A 158 16.35 20.89 5.59
N ILE A 159 15.76 20.69 6.77
CA ILE A 159 16.42 20.95 8.06
C ILE A 159 17.65 20.04 8.23
N ALA A 160 17.52 18.74 7.89
CA ALA A 160 18.64 17.80 8.00
C ALA A 160 19.78 18.17 7.05
N LYS A 161 19.50 18.55 5.80
CA LYS A 161 20.48 19.03 4.82
C LYS A 161 21.19 20.32 5.28
N GLU A 162 20.45 21.26 5.83
CA GLU A 162 21.05 22.50 6.31
C GLU A 162 21.92 22.25 7.55
N PHE A 163 21.51 21.35 8.44
CA PHE A 163 22.35 20.97 9.58
C PHE A 163 23.65 20.28 9.16
N GLU A 164 23.59 19.40 8.16
CA GLU A 164 24.77 18.77 7.54
C GLU A 164 25.73 19.81 6.97
N LYS A 165 25.21 20.80 6.26
CA LYS A 165 25.97 21.91 5.67
C LYS A 165 26.65 22.79 6.76
N VAL A 166 25.95 23.05 7.87
CA VAL A 166 26.51 23.78 9.00
C VAL A 166 27.68 23.00 9.63
N LEU A 167 27.53 21.70 9.82
CA LEU A 167 28.62 20.85 10.34
C LEU A 167 29.81 20.83 9.39
N GLN A 168 29.59 20.70 8.08
CA GLN A 168 30.63 20.78 7.08
C GLN A 168 31.41 22.08 7.17
N LYS A 169 30.69 23.21 7.31
CA LYS A 169 31.32 24.53 7.44
C LYS A 169 32.12 24.67 8.74
N ASN A 170 31.63 24.10 9.84
CA ASN A 170 32.34 24.08 11.11
C ASN A 170 33.67 23.28 11.03
N ILE A 171 33.66 22.15 10.31
CA ILE A 171 34.84 21.35 10.05
C ILE A 171 35.86 22.12 9.22
N GLU A 172 35.41 22.78 8.12
CA GLU A 172 36.29 23.63 7.31
C GLU A 172 36.95 24.74 8.13
N ASN A 173 36.19 25.43 8.99
CA ASN A 173 36.71 26.48 9.86
C ASN A 173 37.72 25.91 10.89
N LEU A 174 37.39 24.75 11.47
CA LEU A 174 38.30 24.08 12.43
C LEU A 174 39.58 23.62 11.75
N ASP A 175 39.53 23.19 10.50
CA ASP A 175 40.70 22.81 9.70
C ASP A 175 41.65 23.99 9.48
N ALA A 176 41.11 25.17 9.21
CA ALA A 176 41.91 26.40 9.09
C ALA A 176 42.62 26.74 10.42
N VAL A 177 41.88 26.69 11.54
CA VAL A 177 42.45 26.93 12.88
C VAL A 177 43.51 25.86 13.23
N LEU A 178 43.24 24.60 12.96
CA LEU A 178 44.17 23.50 13.22
C LEU A 178 45.47 23.68 12.41
N PHE A 179 45.36 24.10 11.15
CA PHE A 179 46.55 24.44 10.35
C PHE A 179 47.39 25.55 10.99
N GLU A 180 46.77 26.68 11.38
CA GLU A 180 47.47 27.80 12.01
C GLU A 180 48.15 27.39 13.32
N VAL A 181 47.44 26.70 14.23
CA VAL A 181 47.96 26.27 15.53
C VAL A 181 49.07 25.24 15.36
N THR A 182 48.97 24.36 14.32
CA THR A 182 50.05 23.40 14.02
C THR A 182 51.32 24.11 13.54
N GLU A 183 51.20 25.16 12.73
CA GLU A 183 52.37 25.96 12.31
C GLU A 183 52.97 26.75 13.48
N MET A 184 52.16 27.30 14.37
CA MET A 184 52.61 27.95 15.60
C MET A 184 53.35 26.99 16.56
N GLN A 185 52.83 25.75 16.66
CA GLN A 185 53.44 24.69 17.46
C GLN A 185 54.85 24.31 16.94
N LYS A 186 55.01 24.20 15.59
CA LYS A 186 56.34 23.93 14.98
C LYS A 186 57.37 25.01 15.30
N GLN A 187 56.89 26.25 15.52
CA GLN A 187 57.78 27.40 15.91
C GLN A 187 57.94 27.54 17.43
N GLY A 188 57.31 26.68 18.23
CA GLY A 188 57.42 26.70 19.69
C GLY A 188 56.51 27.70 20.41
N PHE A 189 55.53 28.32 19.71
CA PHE A 189 54.64 29.31 20.32
C PHE A 189 53.42 28.68 21.02
N VAL A 190 53.12 27.40 20.74
CA VAL A 190 51.95 26.69 21.26
C VAL A 190 52.35 25.27 21.67
N GLU A 191 51.73 24.73 22.71
CA GLU A 191 52.00 23.38 23.19
C GLU A 191 51.31 22.32 22.29
N GLY A 192 51.94 21.12 22.19
CA GLY A 192 51.37 20.03 21.39
C GLY A 192 49.97 19.58 21.85
N ILE A 193 49.68 19.73 23.15
CA ILE A 193 48.38 19.38 23.70
C ILE A 193 47.20 20.21 23.11
N ASP A 194 47.48 21.45 22.67
CA ASP A 194 46.46 22.30 22.05
C ASP A 194 46.13 21.82 20.63
N VAL A 195 47.13 21.33 19.87
CA VAL A 195 46.91 20.66 18.58
C VAL A 195 46.12 19.38 18.76
N ASP A 196 46.44 18.57 19.79
CA ASP A 196 45.71 17.32 20.08
C ASP A 196 44.24 17.58 20.43
N ARG A 197 43.95 18.62 21.23
CA ARG A 197 42.60 19.03 21.59
C ARG A 197 41.79 19.43 20.37
N LEU A 198 42.33 20.21 19.44
CA LEU A 198 41.69 20.60 18.21
C LEU A 198 41.47 19.39 17.31
N THR A 199 42.43 18.45 17.25
CA THR A 199 42.32 17.22 16.49
C THR A 199 41.18 16.34 17.04
N ILE A 200 41.05 16.18 18.35
CA ILE A 200 39.92 15.47 18.97
C ILE A 200 38.58 16.16 18.66
N SER A 201 38.55 17.51 18.71
CA SER A 201 37.36 18.27 18.34
C SER A 201 36.95 18.03 16.89
N LYS A 202 37.90 17.99 15.95
CA LYS A 202 37.66 17.66 14.56
C LYS A 202 37.10 16.23 14.38
N LEU A 203 37.67 15.25 15.07
CA LEU A 203 37.18 13.87 15.05
C LEU A 203 35.74 13.80 15.57
N THR A 204 35.42 14.56 16.61
CA THR A 204 34.05 14.64 17.14
C THR A 204 33.06 15.24 16.12
N LEU A 205 33.46 16.36 15.47
CA LEU A 205 32.64 16.98 14.44
C LEU A 205 32.42 16.05 13.21
N ASN A 206 33.46 15.31 12.80
CA ASN A 206 33.34 14.32 11.74
C ASN A 206 32.32 13.23 12.10
N GLY A 207 32.36 12.70 13.33
CA GLY A 207 31.38 11.75 13.81
C GLY A 207 29.95 12.31 13.83
N GLN A 208 29.80 13.61 14.17
CA GLN A 208 28.52 14.30 14.10
C GLN A 208 28.05 14.47 12.65
N LEU A 209 28.95 14.78 11.72
CA LEU A 209 28.65 14.90 10.29
C LEU A 209 28.14 13.57 9.70
N GLU A 210 28.82 12.47 10.00
CA GLU A 210 28.36 11.15 9.56
C GLU A 210 26.97 10.80 10.13
N ASN A 211 26.69 11.18 11.37
CA ASN A 211 25.37 11.01 11.96
C ASN A 211 24.32 11.87 11.25
N ALA A 212 24.65 13.14 10.95
CA ALA A 212 23.77 14.05 10.22
C ALA A 212 23.45 13.52 8.80
N GLN A 213 24.45 12.98 8.09
CA GLN A 213 24.27 12.35 6.78
C GLN A 213 23.31 11.16 6.83
N ARG A 214 23.46 10.30 7.83
CA ARG A 214 22.49 9.19 8.04
C ARG A 214 21.09 9.72 8.32
N GLN A 215 20.97 10.79 9.11
CA GLN A 215 19.69 11.43 9.41
C GLN A 215 19.03 12.02 8.18
N THR A 216 19.82 12.69 7.32
CA THR A 216 19.35 13.22 6.02
C THR A 216 18.82 12.09 5.12
N GLN A 217 19.53 10.97 5.07
CA GLN A 217 19.09 9.81 4.29
C GLN A 217 17.79 9.20 4.83
N LEU A 218 17.66 9.08 6.16
CA LEU A 218 16.44 8.60 6.80
C LEU A 218 15.26 9.53 6.53
N ALA A 219 15.45 10.84 6.67
CA ALA A 219 14.42 11.84 6.36
C ALA A 219 14.00 11.78 4.90
N THR A 220 14.97 11.63 3.98
CA THR A 220 14.71 11.49 2.54
C THR A 220 13.91 10.22 2.22
N ASN A 221 14.24 9.10 2.85
CA ASN A 221 13.49 7.85 2.68
C ASN A 221 12.07 7.97 3.25
N TYR A 222 11.90 8.67 4.38
CA TYR A 222 10.57 8.92 4.94
C TYR A 222 9.73 9.83 4.01
N LEU A 223 10.34 10.84 3.38
CA LEU A 223 9.66 11.65 2.36
C LEU A 223 9.22 10.80 1.17
N LYS A 224 10.11 9.96 0.62
CA LYS A 224 9.76 9.03 -0.48
C LYS A 224 8.57 8.15 -0.11
N PHE A 225 8.60 7.58 1.10
CA PHE A 225 7.50 6.77 1.62
C PHE A 225 6.20 7.56 1.72
N SER A 226 6.26 8.78 2.26
CA SER A 226 5.08 9.65 2.40
C SER A 226 4.49 10.09 1.06
N MET A 227 5.33 10.21 0.03
CA MET A 227 4.91 10.49 -1.35
C MET A 227 4.42 9.25 -2.10
N GLY A 228 4.71 8.03 -1.62
CA GLY A 228 4.47 6.79 -2.36
C GLY A 228 5.45 6.56 -3.51
N LEU A 229 6.68 7.11 -3.40
CA LEU A 229 7.76 6.89 -4.34
C LEU A 229 8.50 5.58 -4.06
N ASP A 230 9.03 4.96 -5.12
CA ASP A 230 9.98 3.85 -4.97
C ASP A 230 11.24 4.33 -4.24
N MET A 231 11.69 3.54 -3.26
CA MET A 231 12.90 3.82 -2.47
C MET A 231 14.18 3.91 -3.32
N ALA A 232 14.20 3.24 -4.48
CA ALA A 232 15.31 3.28 -5.41
C ALA A 232 15.40 4.61 -6.21
N THR A 233 14.34 5.41 -6.24
CA THR A 233 14.31 6.68 -6.99
C THR A 233 15.20 7.72 -6.29
N ASN A 234 16.12 8.34 -7.03
CA ASN A 234 16.88 9.47 -6.49
C ASN A 234 16.08 10.75 -6.61
N ILE A 235 15.90 11.44 -5.47
CA ILE A 235 15.22 12.74 -5.40
C ILE A 235 16.17 13.82 -4.88
N GLU A 236 15.99 15.01 -5.39
CA GLU A 236 16.67 16.24 -4.92
C GLU A 236 15.61 17.29 -4.54
N LEU A 237 15.91 18.08 -3.48
CA LEU A 237 15.03 19.13 -2.95
C LEU A 237 15.77 20.45 -2.99
#